data_681ce1d76bf5b467c0dcbcc792959f37
#
_entry.id   681ce1d76bf5b467c0dcbcc792959f37
#
_cell.length_a   1.000
_cell.length_b   1.000
_cell.length_c   1.000
_cell.angle_alpha   90.00
_cell.angle_beta   90.00
_cell.angle_gamma   90.00
#
_symmetry.space_group_name_H-M   'P 1'
#
loop_
_entity.id
_entity.type
_entity.pdbx_description
1 polymer ?
#
loop_
_entity_poly.entity_id
_entity_poly.type
_entity_poly.pdbx_seq_one_letter_code
_entity_poly.pdbx_strand_id
1 'polypeptide(L)'
;MIKYYCYTILTGILSIFAFSCMKGNNHESVQNSESVVHLPDSAEFQQALKVYIAEKDTALQSRYLQIYEPRGMNSFWFSDLNKAAEKIQLLNDQISRSMDHGIRPEHFGMKKVLEFTSGLNLKKPDYPQLAQAEIMLTDVYYAYCSGMKFGFFDPVVLYPKDYFIQVQKPDSAFVRSIFSGSDSLSVYLDDATPKNREYQALQNELQQLRLLRDSVFRPIPVLPPKTTIKAGKVHASVPVVARRLMITGQLPYVSNVDSVYRVFNDSLLKALNIFRAKYNLLIDREIGNKTIEALNRDFETQYWVVAANLERLRWKPQRDISNKYVHVNVANMTLQALRGDTVEQTMKVVVGKPPKHKTPMLYGKMYEVVLNPTWTVPNSIIINEISKRMTYDPSYISRNRMKVYKDRVQVEAWEVPWASLSNKFQPYVVVQDSGSNNSLGRLKFNFSNPFSVYLHDTNNKSAFKLHYRGLSHGCVRVEKPLELAFFCLHDVDSADNAKMRENNILQDRIRYSIGLRMKTPEGRRALEQGKTVKRLKRVELKPGVTVLLDYRTCFTGKEGDVQFCTDHYEMDSALIAGLKTLR
;
A
#
# COMPACT_ATOMS: atom_id res chain seq x y z
N MET A 1 39.17 -8.90 4.26
CA MET A 1 39.47 -10.11 5.06
C MET A 1 38.34 -10.27 6.08
N ILE A 2 37.11 -10.54 5.65
CA ILE A 2 35.96 -10.98 6.46
C ILE A 2 35.11 -11.84 5.51
N LYS A 3 35.57 -13.03 5.22
CA LYS A 3 34.80 -14.19 4.77
C LYS A 3 35.20 -15.32 5.73
N TYR A 4 34.27 -16.10 6.17
CA TYR A 4 34.34 -17.18 7.17
C TYR A 4 34.02 -16.75 8.61
N TYR A 5 32.72 -16.70 8.94
CA TYR A 5 32.16 -17.11 10.22
C TYR A 5 30.64 -17.17 10.07
N CYS A 6 30.11 -18.21 9.43
CA CYS A 6 28.69 -18.58 9.47
C CYS A 6 28.48 -20.02 8.95
N TYR A 7 29.32 -20.94 9.44
CA TYR A 7 29.09 -22.38 9.19
C TYR A 7 29.67 -23.15 10.38
N THR A 8 29.00 -23.12 11.52
CA THR A 8 29.24 -24.09 12.60
C THR A 8 28.25 -23.91 13.77
N ILE A 9 26.94 -23.95 13.51
CA ILE A 9 25.90 -24.32 14.50
C ILE A 9 24.70 -24.91 13.74
N LEU A 10 24.90 -25.90 12.89
CA LEU A 10 23.78 -26.62 12.25
C LEU A 10 24.09 -28.12 12.06
N THR A 11 24.85 -28.71 12.98
CA THR A 11 25.15 -30.15 12.92
C THR A 11 24.77 -30.90 14.21
N GLY A 12 23.72 -30.42 14.89
CA GLY A 12 23.33 -30.99 16.18
C GLY A 12 21.95 -31.67 16.23
N ILE A 13 21.15 -31.68 15.18
CA ILE A 13 19.78 -32.27 15.21
C ILE A 13 19.55 -33.34 14.13
N LEU A 14 20.58 -33.78 13.43
CA LEU A 14 20.43 -34.77 12.34
C LEU A 14 20.79 -36.22 12.77
N SER A 15 20.78 -36.55 14.05
CA SER A 15 21.25 -37.85 14.52
C SER A 15 20.26 -38.67 15.34
N ILE A 16 18.95 -38.55 15.14
CA ILE A 16 17.95 -39.44 15.80
C ILE A 16 17.08 -40.23 14.80
N PHE A 17 17.39 -40.29 13.53
CA PHE A 17 16.76 -41.24 12.60
C PHE A 17 17.77 -42.07 11.82
N ALA A 18 18.73 -42.69 12.48
CA ALA A 18 19.56 -43.72 11.89
C ALA A 18 18.93 -45.09 12.13
N PHE A 19 18.26 -45.64 11.12
CA PHE A 19 17.86 -47.05 11.11
C PHE A 19 19.08 -47.94 10.98
N SER A 20 19.25 -48.85 11.93
CA SER A 20 20.16 -49.98 11.86
C SER A 20 19.70 -50.95 10.77
N CYS A 21 20.37 -50.97 9.62
CA CYS A 21 20.26 -52.03 8.65
C CYS A 21 21.40 -53.03 8.84
N MET A 22 21.06 -54.25 9.30
CA MET A 22 21.95 -55.41 9.22
C MET A 22 22.13 -55.85 7.77
N LYS A 23 23.37 -56.16 7.42
CA LYS A 23 23.80 -56.71 6.12
C LYS A 23 23.15 -58.06 5.80
N GLY A 24 22.56 -58.19 4.64
CA GLY A 24 22.33 -59.44 3.94
C GLY A 24 22.51 -59.20 2.45
N ASN A 25 23.53 -59.82 1.87
CA ASN A 25 23.75 -59.84 0.40
C ASN A 25 22.67 -60.64 -0.29
N ASN A 26 22.00 -60.05 -1.24
CA ASN A 26 21.56 -60.70 -2.49
C ASN A 26 21.18 -59.65 -3.51
N HIS A 27 21.77 -59.74 -4.71
CA HIS A 27 21.44 -58.96 -5.88
C HIS A 27 20.09 -59.41 -6.46
N GLU A 28 19.07 -58.60 -6.29
CA GLU A 28 17.87 -58.59 -7.17
C GLU A 28 17.45 -57.13 -7.35
N SER A 29 17.29 -56.74 -8.62
CA SER A 29 16.81 -55.43 -9.04
C SER A 29 15.38 -55.23 -8.60
N VAL A 30 15.16 -54.63 -7.43
CA VAL A 30 13.83 -54.22 -6.94
C VAL A 30 13.62 -52.76 -7.34
N GLN A 31 12.66 -52.52 -8.21
CA GLN A 31 12.00 -51.25 -8.35
C GLN A 31 11.43 -50.86 -6.96
N ASN A 32 12.10 -49.97 -6.23
CA ASN A 32 11.60 -49.42 -4.98
C ASN A 32 10.42 -48.47 -5.29
N SER A 33 9.21 -49.01 -5.36
CA SER A 33 8.03 -48.22 -5.02
C SER A 33 8.05 -48.08 -3.49
N GLU A 34 8.44 -46.92 -2.99
CA GLU A 34 8.29 -46.61 -1.58
C GLU A 34 6.81 -46.79 -1.18
N SER A 35 6.55 -47.84 -0.42
CA SER A 35 5.18 -48.11 0.04
C SER A 35 4.77 -47.03 1.03
N VAL A 36 3.65 -46.36 0.74
CA VAL A 36 3.06 -45.36 1.65
C VAL A 36 2.74 -46.04 2.97
N VAL A 37 3.33 -45.51 4.07
CA VAL A 37 3.03 -46.02 5.42
C VAL A 37 1.88 -45.20 5.99
N HIS A 38 0.70 -45.81 6.01
CA HIS A 38 -0.49 -45.20 6.61
C HIS A 38 -0.54 -45.36 8.13
N LEU A 39 -1.36 -44.53 8.78
CA LEU A 39 -1.68 -44.70 10.19
C LEU A 39 -2.22 -46.09 10.48
N PRO A 40 -1.80 -46.77 11.58
CA PRO A 40 -2.23 -48.13 11.91
C PRO A 40 -3.76 -48.28 12.05
N ASP A 41 -4.44 -47.27 12.62
CA ASP A 41 -5.91 -47.24 12.72
C ASP A 41 -6.45 -45.84 12.39
N SER A 42 -6.96 -45.71 11.16
CA SER A 42 -7.55 -44.46 10.67
C SER A 42 -8.89 -44.13 11.34
N ALA A 43 -9.65 -45.11 11.83
CA ALA A 43 -10.94 -44.89 12.47
C ALA A 43 -10.79 -44.30 13.86
N GLU A 44 -9.82 -44.78 14.65
CA GLU A 44 -9.51 -44.20 15.97
C GLU A 44 -9.01 -42.74 15.82
N PHE A 45 -8.14 -42.47 14.84
CA PHE A 45 -7.71 -41.08 14.54
C PHE A 45 -8.89 -40.19 14.18
N GLN A 46 -9.76 -40.62 13.29
CA GLN A 46 -10.95 -39.86 12.86
C GLN A 46 -11.86 -39.54 14.04
N GLN A 47 -12.05 -40.50 14.96
CA GLN A 47 -12.85 -40.29 16.16
C GLN A 47 -12.17 -39.28 17.11
N ALA A 48 -10.85 -39.40 17.36
CA ALA A 48 -10.10 -38.47 18.17
C ALA A 48 -10.14 -37.03 17.61
N LEU A 49 -10.01 -36.90 16.27
CA LEU A 49 -10.09 -35.61 15.59
C LEU A 49 -11.48 -34.96 15.73
N LYS A 50 -12.56 -35.74 15.58
CA LYS A 50 -13.94 -35.26 15.79
C LYS A 50 -14.15 -34.75 17.21
N VAL A 51 -13.68 -35.50 18.22
CA VAL A 51 -13.78 -35.10 19.63
C VAL A 51 -13.02 -33.80 19.85
N TYR A 52 -11.76 -33.71 19.38
CA TYR A 52 -10.93 -32.52 19.53
C TYR A 52 -11.53 -31.28 18.89
N ILE A 53 -12.13 -31.42 17.69
CA ILE A 53 -12.81 -30.31 16.99
C ILE A 53 -14.07 -29.88 17.77
N ALA A 54 -14.85 -30.82 18.30
CA ALA A 54 -16.09 -30.52 19.04
C ALA A 54 -15.87 -29.69 20.33
N GLU A 55 -14.67 -29.72 20.88
CA GLU A 55 -14.28 -28.93 22.06
C GLU A 55 -13.94 -27.45 21.74
N LYS A 56 -13.86 -27.06 20.46
CA LYS A 56 -13.51 -25.71 20.05
C LYS A 56 -14.73 -24.80 19.98
N ASP A 57 -14.51 -23.46 19.91
CA ASP A 57 -15.59 -22.54 19.64
C ASP A 57 -16.20 -22.73 18.24
N THR A 58 -17.41 -22.23 18.04
CA THR A 58 -18.19 -22.43 16.82
C THR A 58 -17.46 -21.97 15.54
N ALA A 59 -16.68 -20.90 15.62
CA ALA A 59 -15.96 -20.36 14.46
C ALA A 59 -14.80 -21.27 14.05
N LEU A 60 -14.05 -21.77 15.03
CA LEU A 60 -12.98 -22.74 14.83
C LEU A 60 -13.51 -24.09 14.36
N GLN A 61 -14.60 -24.60 14.98
CA GLN A 61 -15.27 -25.81 14.53
C GLN A 61 -15.66 -25.71 13.04
N SER A 62 -16.33 -24.63 12.64
CA SER A 62 -16.74 -24.41 11.25
C SER A 62 -15.55 -24.45 10.29
N ARG A 63 -14.42 -23.84 10.65
CA ARG A 63 -13.20 -23.86 9.83
C ARG A 63 -12.61 -25.27 9.71
N TYR A 64 -12.48 -26.00 10.82
CA TYR A 64 -11.93 -27.34 10.78
C TYR A 64 -12.82 -28.32 10.02
N LEU A 65 -14.14 -28.23 10.16
CA LEU A 65 -15.07 -29.06 9.39
C LEU A 65 -14.95 -28.79 7.88
N GLN A 66 -14.78 -27.53 7.46
CA GLN A 66 -14.51 -27.21 6.05
C GLN A 66 -13.21 -27.86 5.52
N ILE A 67 -12.23 -28.11 6.39
CA ILE A 67 -10.94 -28.74 6.03
C ILE A 67 -11.07 -30.26 6.03
N TYR A 68 -11.67 -30.84 7.06
CA TYR A 68 -11.60 -32.29 7.32
C TYR A 68 -12.80 -33.09 6.83
N GLU A 69 -14.02 -32.55 6.76
CA GLU A 69 -15.17 -33.26 6.21
C GLU A 69 -14.97 -33.70 4.75
N PRO A 70 -14.47 -32.85 3.82
CA PRO A 70 -14.21 -33.27 2.45
C PRO A 70 -13.17 -34.38 2.30
N ARG A 71 -12.35 -34.56 3.35
CA ARG A 71 -11.30 -35.58 3.45
C ARG A 71 -11.77 -36.84 4.21
N GLY A 72 -13.04 -36.94 4.58
CA GLY A 72 -13.54 -38.03 5.41
C GLY A 72 -12.92 -38.09 6.79
N MET A 73 -12.54 -36.91 7.36
CA MET A 73 -11.83 -36.76 8.65
C MET A 73 -10.42 -37.38 8.67
N ASN A 74 -9.82 -37.64 7.52
CA ASN A 74 -8.46 -38.16 7.43
C ASN A 74 -7.44 -37.03 7.65
N SER A 75 -6.26 -37.41 8.17
CA SER A 75 -5.16 -36.50 8.40
C SER A 75 -4.64 -35.83 7.11
N PHE A 76 -4.32 -34.55 7.20
CA PHE A 76 -3.57 -33.82 6.17
C PHE A 76 -2.05 -33.97 6.36
N TRP A 77 -1.59 -33.87 7.60
CA TRP A 77 -0.17 -33.87 7.93
C TRP A 77 0.42 -35.28 8.01
N PHE A 78 -0.31 -36.23 8.61
CA PHE A 78 0.13 -37.59 8.88
C PHE A 78 -0.51 -38.65 7.95
N SER A 79 -1.11 -38.23 6.81
CA SER A 79 -1.70 -39.13 5.81
C SER A 79 -0.67 -40.10 5.22
N ASP A 80 0.58 -39.67 5.12
CA ASP A 80 1.75 -40.48 4.77
C ASP A 80 2.83 -40.19 5.82
N LEU A 81 3.10 -41.16 6.68
CA LEU A 81 4.05 -41.01 7.80
C LEU A 81 5.50 -40.80 7.30
N ASN A 82 5.84 -41.29 6.13
CA ASN A 82 7.17 -41.08 5.54
C ASN A 82 7.39 -39.61 5.15
N LYS A 83 6.33 -38.93 4.72
CA LYS A 83 6.37 -37.51 4.28
C LYS A 83 6.02 -36.52 5.38
N ALA A 84 5.54 -36.99 6.54
CA ALA A 84 5.10 -36.10 7.63
C ALA A 84 6.21 -35.15 8.10
N ALA A 85 7.40 -35.69 8.35
CA ALA A 85 8.56 -34.89 8.77
C ALA A 85 8.97 -33.86 7.74
N GLU A 86 8.97 -34.22 6.45
CA GLU A 86 9.28 -33.30 5.34
C GLU A 86 8.28 -32.15 5.25
N LYS A 87 6.97 -32.43 5.34
CA LYS A 87 5.92 -31.41 5.36
C LYS A 87 6.07 -30.43 6.51
N ILE A 88 6.34 -30.94 7.72
CA ILE A 88 6.54 -30.11 8.93
C ILE A 88 7.80 -29.23 8.75
N GLN A 89 8.89 -29.81 8.22
CA GLN A 89 10.12 -29.05 7.96
C GLN A 89 9.89 -27.95 6.91
N LEU A 90 9.18 -28.25 5.84
CA LEU A 90 8.85 -27.27 4.80
C LEU A 90 8.07 -26.08 5.36
N LEU A 91 7.06 -26.34 6.22
CA LEU A 91 6.31 -25.28 6.89
C LEU A 91 7.23 -24.47 7.84
N ASN A 92 8.09 -25.14 8.62
CA ASN A 92 9.02 -24.48 9.52
C ASN A 92 10.02 -23.59 8.78
N ASP A 93 10.53 -24.03 7.64
CA ASP A 93 11.46 -23.25 6.81
C ASP A 93 10.79 -21.97 6.26
N GLN A 94 9.55 -22.06 5.84
CA GLN A 94 8.79 -20.88 5.41
C GLN A 94 8.52 -19.90 6.55
N ILE A 95 8.14 -20.40 7.72
CA ILE A 95 7.93 -19.56 8.91
C ILE A 95 9.22 -18.90 9.33
N SER A 96 10.35 -19.62 9.32
CA SER A 96 11.65 -19.06 9.67
C SER A 96 12.08 -17.91 8.76
N ARG A 97 11.59 -17.89 7.51
CA ARG A 97 11.81 -16.80 6.54
C ARG A 97 10.76 -15.69 6.62
N SER A 98 9.74 -15.78 7.48
CA SER A 98 8.67 -14.78 7.56
C SER A 98 9.16 -13.36 7.88
N MET A 99 10.35 -13.23 8.50
CA MET A 99 11.04 -11.94 8.65
C MET A 99 11.35 -11.24 7.31
N ASP A 100 11.51 -11.98 6.21
CA ASP A 100 11.70 -11.42 4.87
C ASP A 100 10.41 -10.81 4.31
N HIS A 101 9.32 -11.00 5.02
CA HIS A 101 7.99 -10.44 4.77
C HIS A 101 7.53 -9.46 5.87
N GLY A 102 8.41 -9.14 6.83
CA GLY A 102 8.13 -8.22 7.93
C GLY A 102 7.33 -8.82 9.08
N ILE A 103 7.21 -10.16 9.16
CA ILE A 103 6.48 -10.87 10.22
C ILE A 103 7.46 -11.69 11.04
N ARG A 104 7.33 -11.61 12.36
CA ARG A 104 8.17 -12.38 13.26
C ARG A 104 7.77 -13.86 13.26
N PRO A 105 8.72 -14.82 13.16
CA PRO A 105 8.41 -16.25 13.22
C PRO A 105 7.66 -16.69 14.49
N GLU A 106 7.93 -16.02 15.61
CA GLU A 106 7.30 -16.29 16.90
C GLU A 106 5.78 -16.11 16.87
N HIS A 107 5.26 -15.25 15.97
CA HIS A 107 3.83 -15.05 15.78
C HIS A 107 3.07 -16.34 15.47
N PHE A 108 3.69 -17.24 14.72
CA PHE A 108 3.03 -18.47 14.29
C PHE A 108 3.08 -19.58 15.34
N GLY A 109 3.85 -19.43 16.43
CA GLY A 109 3.95 -20.43 17.49
C GLY A 109 4.59 -21.75 17.07
N MET A 110 5.28 -21.80 15.92
CA MET A 110 5.84 -23.03 15.34
C MET A 110 6.80 -23.77 16.31
N LYS A 111 7.55 -23.03 17.14
CA LYS A 111 8.41 -23.64 18.16
C LYS A 111 7.65 -24.60 19.08
N LYS A 112 6.49 -24.20 19.60
CA LYS A 112 5.64 -25.03 20.46
C LYS A 112 5.12 -26.26 19.72
N VAL A 113 4.80 -26.10 18.43
CA VAL A 113 4.34 -27.20 17.56
C VAL A 113 5.45 -28.21 17.35
N LEU A 114 6.68 -27.77 17.09
CA LEU A 114 7.84 -28.64 16.91
C LEU A 114 8.19 -29.39 18.24
N GLU A 115 8.16 -28.69 19.36
CA GLU A 115 8.36 -29.31 20.68
C GLU A 115 7.31 -30.40 20.93
N PHE A 116 6.04 -30.14 20.64
CA PHE A 116 4.97 -31.12 20.81
C PHE A 116 5.09 -32.31 19.84
N THR A 117 5.31 -32.05 18.55
CA THR A 117 5.38 -33.10 17.51
C THR A 117 6.61 -33.98 17.65
N SER A 118 7.73 -33.47 18.20
CA SER A 118 8.94 -34.28 18.48
C SER A 118 8.74 -35.35 19.56
N GLY A 119 7.73 -35.20 20.42
CA GLY A 119 7.37 -36.16 21.44
C GLY A 119 6.46 -37.31 20.98
N LEU A 120 5.95 -37.23 19.71
CA LEU A 120 4.98 -38.22 19.20
C LEU A 120 5.65 -39.54 18.83
N ASN A 121 5.04 -40.66 19.27
CA ASN A 121 5.43 -41.98 18.82
C ASN A 121 4.55 -42.42 17.62
N LEU A 122 5.03 -42.18 16.40
CA LEU A 122 4.28 -42.50 15.17
C LEU A 122 4.16 -44.01 14.89
N LYS A 123 4.96 -44.88 15.58
CA LYS A 123 4.84 -46.34 15.44
C LYS A 123 3.75 -46.93 16.34
N LYS A 124 3.44 -46.26 17.43
CA LYS A 124 2.36 -46.60 18.37
C LYS A 124 1.68 -45.30 18.81
N PRO A 125 0.84 -44.73 17.91
CA PRO A 125 0.32 -43.39 18.14
C PRO A 125 -0.70 -43.35 19.29
N ASP A 126 -0.61 -42.29 20.08
CA ASP A 126 -1.70 -41.83 20.93
C ASP A 126 -2.57 -40.91 20.03
N TYR A 127 -3.74 -41.39 19.61
CA TYR A 127 -4.59 -40.73 18.66
C TYR A 127 -5.13 -39.36 19.12
N PRO A 128 -5.51 -39.15 20.39
CA PRO A 128 -5.77 -37.81 20.95
C PRO A 128 -4.62 -36.82 20.76
N GLN A 129 -3.38 -37.21 21.09
CA GLN A 129 -2.20 -36.37 20.91
C GLN A 129 -1.92 -36.13 19.42
N LEU A 130 -2.11 -37.14 18.59
CA LEU A 130 -1.93 -37.00 17.13
C LEU A 130 -2.96 -36.04 16.52
N ALA A 131 -4.23 -36.10 16.94
CA ALA A 131 -5.27 -35.16 16.53
C ALA A 131 -4.97 -33.73 16.99
N GLN A 132 -4.43 -33.56 18.20
CA GLN A 132 -3.97 -32.27 18.67
C GLN A 132 -2.82 -31.71 17.80
N ALA A 133 -1.81 -32.53 17.47
CA ALA A 133 -0.72 -32.13 16.59
C ALA A 133 -1.19 -31.74 15.19
N GLU A 134 -2.11 -32.52 14.62
CA GLU A 134 -2.77 -32.25 13.35
C GLU A 134 -3.38 -30.85 13.31
N ILE A 135 -4.16 -30.49 14.34
CA ILE A 135 -4.81 -29.19 14.44
C ILE A 135 -3.80 -28.09 14.69
N MET A 136 -2.81 -28.28 15.54
CA MET A 136 -1.75 -27.29 15.78
C MET A 136 -0.99 -26.94 14.48
N LEU A 137 -0.61 -27.93 13.70
CA LEU A 137 0.04 -27.73 12.38
C LEU A 137 -0.89 -27.04 11.39
N THR A 138 -2.17 -27.43 11.36
CA THR A 138 -3.20 -26.82 10.52
C THR A 138 -3.41 -25.36 10.85
N ASP A 139 -3.44 -24.98 12.13
CA ASP A 139 -3.58 -23.60 12.55
C ASP A 139 -2.39 -22.74 12.11
N VAL A 140 -1.17 -23.25 12.30
CA VAL A 140 0.04 -22.55 11.87
C VAL A 140 0.05 -22.35 10.35
N TYR A 141 -0.26 -23.39 9.59
CA TYR A 141 -0.32 -23.33 8.14
C TYR A 141 -1.39 -22.37 7.64
N TYR A 142 -2.60 -22.46 8.21
CA TYR A 142 -3.69 -21.53 7.89
C TYR A 142 -3.31 -20.08 8.23
N ALA A 143 -2.76 -19.83 9.41
CA ALA A 143 -2.34 -18.50 9.82
C ALA A 143 -1.27 -17.90 8.89
N TYR A 144 -0.30 -18.72 8.46
CA TYR A 144 0.71 -18.32 7.49
C TYR A 144 0.08 -17.96 6.15
N CYS A 145 -0.65 -18.89 5.53
CA CYS A 145 -1.23 -18.68 4.19
C CYS A 145 -2.23 -17.52 4.18
N SER A 146 -3.12 -17.44 5.18
CA SER A 146 -4.12 -16.36 5.25
C SER A 146 -3.48 -15.00 5.50
N GLY A 147 -2.55 -14.92 6.45
CA GLY A 147 -1.86 -13.67 6.78
C GLY A 147 -1.01 -13.14 5.61
N MET A 148 -0.26 -14.02 4.94
CA MET A 148 0.57 -13.62 3.79
C MET A 148 -0.27 -13.16 2.59
N LYS A 149 -1.46 -13.75 2.38
CA LYS A 149 -2.32 -13.43 1.23
C LYS A 149 -3.24 -12.24 1.46
N PHE A 150 -3.81 -12.11 2.66
CA PHE A 150 -4.86 -11.13 2.96
C PHE A 150 -4.44 -10.05 3.96
N GLY A 151 -3.27 -10.21 4.59
CA GLY A 151 -2.78 -9.35 5.66
C GLY A 151 -3.12 -9.90 7.05
N PHE A 152 -2.36 -9.43 8.02
CA PHE A 152 -2.48 -9.81 9.45
C PHE A 152 -3.39 -8.86 10.22
N PHE A 153 -3.73 -7.70 9.63
CA PHE A 153 -4.59 -6.70 10.24
C PHE A 153 -5.73 -6.32 9.32
N ASP A 154 -6.91 -6.09 9.90
CA ASP A 154 -8.01 -5.45 9.19
C ASP A 154 -7.81 -3.92 9.24
N PRO A 155 -7.53 -3.26 8.10
CA PRO A 155 -7.25 -1.83 8.09
C PRO A 155 -8.45 -0.98 8.51
N VAL A 156 -9.69 -1.46 8.32
CA VAL A 156 -10.91 -0.74 8.75
C VAL A 156 -11.01 -0.72 10.27
N VAL A 157 -10.57 -1.80 10.93
CA VAL A 157 -10.52 -1.88 12.40
C VAL A 157 -9.35 -1.06 12.94
N LEU A 158 -8.20 -1.13 12.26
CA LEU A 158 -6.99 -0.42 12.71
C LEU A 158 -7.12 1.10 12.54
N TYR A 159 -7.81 1.57 11.49
CA TYR A 159 -7.98 3.00 11.16
C TYR A 159 -9.45 3.37 10.93
N PRO A 160 -10.32 3.28 11.95
CA PRO A 160 -11.77 3.38 11.77
C PRO A 160 -12.24 4.77 11.29
N LYS A 161 -11.39 5.79 11.39
CA LYS A 161 -11.69 7.17 10.96
C LYS A 161 -11.05 7.56 9.63
N ASP A 162 -10.10 6.77 9.15
CA ASP A 162 -9.25 7.15 8.01
C ASP A 162 -9.32 6.13 6.86
N TYR A 163 -9.68 4.85 7.11
CA TYR A 163 -9.65 3.78 6.13
C TYR A 163 -11.03 3.12 5.94
N PHE A 164 -11.56 3.17 4.72
CA PHE A 164 -12.91 2.73 4.39
C PHE A 164 -12.95 1.75 3.21
N ILE A 165 -11.81 1.22 2.81
CA ILE A 165 -11.72 0.20 1.76
C ILE A 165 -11.97 -1.16 2.39
N GLN A 166 -13.06 -1.83 1.99
CA GLN A 166 -13.28 -3.23 2.37
C GLN A 166 -12.25 -4.09 1.65
N VAL A 167 -11.47 -4.85 2.42
CA VAL A 167 -10.41 -5.72 1.90
C VAL A 167 -10.89 -7.16 1.80
N GLN A 168 -10.25 -7.93 0.91
CA GLN A 168 -10.47 -9.36 0.79
C GLN A 168 -10.12 -10.06 2.10
N LYS A 169 -10.88 -11.09 2.44
CA LYS A 169 -10.67 -11.94 3.63
C LYS A 169 -10.68 -13.40 3.21
N PRO A 170 -10.07 -14.29 3.99
CA PRO A 170 -10.16 -15.72 3.74
C PRO A 170 -11.63 -16.17 3.69
N ASP A 171 -11.99 -16.87 2.63
CA ASP A 171 -13.30 -17.48 2.44
C ASP A 171 -13.22 -19.02 2.37
N SER A 172 -14.36 -19.69 2.29
CA SER A 172 -14.41 -21.14 2.21
C SER A 172 -13.72 -21.70 0.95
N ALA A 173 -13.68 -20.94 -0.14
CA ALA A 173 -12.97 -21.37 -1.36
C ALA A 173 -11.45 -21.34 -1.13
N PHE A 174 -10.94 -20.31 -0.47
CA PHE A 174 -9.55 -20.23 -0.08
C PHE A 174 -9.16 -21.37 0.87
N VAL A 175 -9.97 -21.62 1.93
CA VAL A 175 -9.70 -22.72 2.88
C VAL A 175 -9.60 -24.05 2.13
N ARG A 176 -10.59 -24.37 1.30
CA ARG A 176 -10.56 -25.60 0.50
C ARG A 176 -9.34 -25.68 -0.42
N SER A 177 -8.95 -24.57 -1.04
CA SER A 177 -7.81 -24.56 -1.97
C SER A 177 -6.50 -24.92 -1.31
N ILE A 178 -6.15 -24.32 -0.18
CA ILE A 178 -4.87 -24.55 0.50
C ILE A 178 -4.78 -25.95 1.14
N PHE A 179 -5.93 -26.62 1.38
CA PHE A 179 -6.00 -27.98 1.92
C PHE A 179 -6.42 -29.02 0.88
N SER A 180 -6.47 -28.71 -0.43
CA SER A 180 -6.95 -29.63 -1.47
C SER A 180 -6.05 -30.85 -1.68
N GLY A 181 -4.73 -30.73 -1.49
CA GLY A 181 -3.76 -31.80 -1.64
C GLY A 181 -2.52 -31.63 -0.78
N SER A 182 -2.08 -32.73 -0.15
CA SER A 182 -0.89 -32.71 0.68
C SER A 182 0.42 -32.57 -0.11
N ASP A 183 0.45 -33.03 -1.36
CA ASP A 183 1.66 -33.02 -2.21
C ASP A 183 1.93 -31.65 -2.84
N SER A 184 0.97 -30.71 -2.74
CA SER A 184 1.08 -29.33 -3.25
C SER A 184 1.39 -28.28 -2.16
N LEU A 185 1.78 -28.71 -0.95
CA LEU A 185 2.05 -27.81 0.17
C LEU A 185 3.04 -26.68 -0.18
N SER A 186 4.15 -27.01 -0.86
CA SER A 186 5.15 -26.02 -1.30
C SER A 186 4.58 -24.97 -2.23
N VAL A 187 3.70 -25.37 -3.15
CA VAL A 187 3.05 -24.46 -4.10
C VAL A 187 2.16 -23.46 -3.37
N TYR A 188 1.35 -23.93 -2.41
CA TYR A 188 0.45 -23.05 -1.65
C TYR A 188 1.20 -22.12 -0.70
N LEU A 189 2.28 -22.60 -0.07
CA LEU A 189 3.14 -21.76 0.75
C LEU A 189 3.79 -20.64 -0.07
N ASP A 190 4.24 -20.94 -1.29
CA ASP A 190 4.81 -19.95 -2.20
C ASP A 190 3.73 -19.01 -2.77
N ASP A 191 2.55 -19.50 -3.13
CA ASP A 191 1.44 -18.70 -3.66
C ASP A 191 0.73 -17.82 -2.61
N ALA A 192 1.00 -18.06 -1.33
CA ALA A 192 0.45 -17.24 -0.25
C ALA A 192 0.97 -15.79 -0.32
N THR A 193 2.17 -15.56 -0.85
CA THR A 193 2.78 -14.23 -0.89
C THR A 193 2.44 -13.48 -2.18
N PRO A 194 2.23 -12.14 -2.13
CA PRO A 194 2.04 -11.35 -3.36
C PRO A 194 3.24 -11.43 -4.30
N LYS A 195 2.99 -11.66 -5.61
CA LYS A 195 4.03 -11.85 -6.64
C LYS A 195 4.29 -10.57 -7.47
N ASN A 196 3.62 -9.44 -7.15
CA ASN A 196 3.80 -8.23 -7.94
C ASN A 196 5.18 -7.58 -7.70
N ARG A 197 5.64 -6.82 -8.71
CA ARG A 197 6.98 -6.19 -8.70
C ARG A 197 7.21 -5.26 -7.51
N GLU A 198 6.20 -4.53 -7.07
CA GLU A 198 6.32 -3.62 -5.93
C GLU A 198 6.56 -4.38 -4.63
N TYR A 199 5.81 -5.48 -4.39
CA TYR A 199 6.02 -6.32 -3.20
C TYR A 199 7.43 -6.91 -3.17
N GLN A 200 7.92 -7.43 -4.30
CA GLN A 200 9.28 -7.98 -4.42
C GLN A 200 10.36 -6.93 -4.18
N ALA A 201 10.18 -5.72 -4.73
CA ALA A 201 11.13 -4.62 -4.51
C ALA A 201 11.20 -4.21 -3.02
N LEU A 202 10.05 -4.10 -2.35
CA LEU A 202 9.99 -3.80 -0.92
C LEU A 202 10.57 -4.95 -0.08
N GLN A 203 10.33 -6.20 -0.46
CA GLN A 203 10.92 -7.36 0.20
C GLN A 203 12.45 -7.35 0.12
N ASN A 204 13.01 -7.05 -1.06
CA ASN A 204 14.46 -6.92 -1.22
C ASN A 204 15.02 -5.77 -0.36
N GLU A 205 14.34 -4.63 -0.30
CA GLU A 205 14.72 -3.51 0.58
C GLU A 205 14.70 -3.92 2.05
N LEU A 206 13.69 -4.68 2.47
CA LEU A 206 13.56 -5.20 3.84
C LEU A 206 14.74 -6.10 4.20
N GLN A 207 15.14 -7.00 3.29
CA GLN A 207 16.29 -7.88 3.48
C GLN A 207 17.60 -7.07 3.61
N GLN A 208 17.80 -6.05 2.78
CA GLN A 208 18.97 -5.16 2.88
C GLN A 208 19.00 -4.42 4.23
N LEU A 209 17.86 -3.87 4.67
CA LEU A 209 17.77 -3.18 5.95
C LEU A 209 18.01 -4.14 7.13
N ARG A 210 17.60 -5.41 7.01
CA ARG A 210 17.89 -6.43 8.02
C ARG A 210 19.39 -6.70 8.17
N LEU A 211 20.13 -6.74 7.05
CA LEU A 211 21.58 -6.90 7.06
C LEU A 211 22.29 -5.68 7.69
N LEU A 212 21.70 -4.50 7.55
CA LEU A 212 22.26 -3.26 8.08
C LEU A 212 21.81 -2.96 9.53
N ARG A 213 20.84 -3.71 10.08
CA ARG A 213 20.19 -3.40 11.36
C ARG A 213 21.17 -3.19 12.49
N ASP A 214 22.19 -4.04 12.56
CA ASP A 214 23.19 -4.02 13.61
C ASP A 214 24.38 -3.07 13.30
N SER A 215 24.31 -2.35 12.18
CA SER A 215 25.35 -1.39 11.79
C SER A 215 25.29 -0.17 12.66
N VAL A 216 26.36 0.09 13.39
CA VAL A 216 26.51 1.29 14.23
C VAL A 216 27.04 2.42 13.36
N PHE A 217 26.37 3.56 13.38
CA PHE A 217 26.84 4.80 12.76
C PHE A 217 26.74 5.96 13.73
N ARG A 218 27.70 6.89 13.57
CA ARG A 218 27.69 8.12 14.38
C ARG A 218 26.58 9.04 13.89
N PRO A 219 25.65 9.50 14.76
CA PRO A 219 24.64 10.46 14.36
C PRO A 219 25.27 11.77 13.85
N ILE A 220 24.69 12.33 12.80
CA ILE A 220 25.07 13.64 12.26
C ILE A 220 24.46 14.71 13.17
N PRO A 221 25.26 15.63 13.72
CA PRO A 221 24.76 16.70 14.58
C PRO A 221 23.73 17.57 13.85
N VAL A 222 22.65 17.93 14.56
CA VAL A 222 21.65 18.89 14.07
C VAL A 222 22.27 20.26 13.95
N LEU A 223 22.02 20.95 12.85
CA LEU A 223 22.51 22.31 12.61
C LEU A 223 21.66 23.33 13.36
N PRO A 224 22.22 24.48 13.71
CA PRO A 224 21.46 25.60 14.27
C PRO A 224 20.24 25.94 13.38
N PRO A 225 19.14 26.46 13.95
CA PRO A 225 17.96 26.84 13.17
C PRO A 225 18.29 27.77 12.00
N LYS A 226 17.68 27.51 10.82
CA LYS A 226 17.86 28.28 9.59
C LYS A 226 19.29 28.29 9.01
N THR A 227 20.15 27.34 9.45
CA THR A 227 21.48 27.16 8.85
C THR A 227 21.53 25.95 7.96
N THR A 228 22.41 25.96 6.97
CA THR A 228 22.65 24.87 6.04
C THR A 228 24.14 24.80 5.68
N ILE A 229 24.60 23.60 5.27
CA ILE A 229 25.96 23.41 4.75
C ILE A 229 25.86 23.46 3.22
N LYS A 230 26.43 24.50 2.60
CA LYS A 230 26.40 24.68 1.14
C LYS A 230 27.47 23.82 0.45
N ALA A 231 27.19 23.38 -0.76
CA ALA A 231 28.18 22.72 -1.61
C ALA A 231 29.42 23.59 -1.79
N GLY A 232 30.59 22.96 -1.80
CA GLY A 232 31.89 23.62 -1.83
C GLY A 232 32.42 24.09 -0.45
N LYS A 233 31.67 23.92 0.63
CA LYS A 233 32.09 24.36 1.98
C LYS A 233 32.66 23.19 2.81
N VAL A 234 33.56 23.52 3.72
CA VAL A 234 34.10 22.63 4.75
C VAL A 234 33.17 22.69 5.97
N HIS A 235 32.84 21.52 6.53
CA HIS A 235 32.11 21.44 7.79
C HIS A 235 32.35 20.07 8.46
N ALA A 236 32.42 20.03 9.78
CA ALA A 236 32.70 18.79 10.54
C ALA A 236 31.69 17.66 10.30
N SER A 237 30.45 17.96 9.94
CA SER A 237 29.42 16.94 9.61
C SER A 237 29.60 16.33 8.21
N VAL A 238 30.38 16.92 7.30
CA VAL A 238 30.49 16.44 5.91
C VAL A 238 31.08 15.03 5.82
N PRO A 239 32.20 14.68 6.51
CA PRO A 239 32.69 13.31 6.52
C PRO A 239 31.69 12.31 7.15
N VAL A 240 30.92 12.75 8.15
CA VAL A 240 29.91 11.88 8.80
C VAL A 240 28.77 11.57 7.83
N VAL A 241 28.30 12.57 7.05
CA VAL A 241 27.35 12.38 5.95
C VAL A 241 27.90 11.39 4.90
N ALA A 242 29.18 11.55 4.51
CA ALA A 242 29.81 10.65 3.55
C ALA A 242 29.82 9.19 4.05
N ARG A 243 30.23 8.97 5.31
CA ARG A 243 30.19 7.62 5.93
C ARG A 243 28.79 7.01 5.91
N ARG A 244 27.76 7.81 6.22
CA ARG A 244 26.37 7.34 6.18
C ARG A 244 25.95 6.91 4.77
N LEU A 245 26.30 7.69 3.76
CA LEU A 245 26.00 7.37 2.35
C LEU A 245 26.81 6.17 1.81
N MET A 246 27.98 5.88 2.37
CA MET A 246 28.74 4.66 2.08
C MET A 246 28.03 3.43 2.67
N ILE A 247 27.56 3.49 3.92
CA ILE A 247 26.81 2.41 4.56
C ILE A 247 25.54 2.08 3.77
N THR A 248 24.85 3.09 3.24
CA THR A 248 23.61 2.93 2.47
C THR A 248 23.83 2.77 0.96
N GLY A 249 25.08 2.65 0.51
CA GLY A 249 25.44 2.29 -0.86
C GLY A 249 25.37 3.41 -1.90
N GLN A 250 25.14 4.68 -1.52
CA GLN A 250 25.13 5.81 -2.46
C GLN A 250 26.56 6.32 -2.78
N LEU A 251 27.54 6.03 -1.92
CA LEU A 251 28.94 6.31 -2.16
C LEU A 251 29.79 5.04 -2.12
N PRO A 252 30.80 4.90 -2.94
CA PRO A 252 31.79 3.84 -2.82
C PRO A 252 32.59 4.01 -1.52
N TYR A 253 33.00 2.89 -0.94
CA TYR A 253 33.83 2.89 0.27
C TYR A 253 35.21 3.51 0.00
N VAL A 254 35.65 4.39 0.90
CA VAL A 254 37.04 4.90 0.97
C VAL A 254 37.54 4.83 2.41
N SER A 255 38.80 4.48 2.62
CA SER A 255 39.37 4.31 3.95
C SER A 255 39.63 5.66 4.66
N ASN A 256 40.03 6.69 3.91
CA ASN A 256 40.41 8.01 4.42
C ASN A 256 39.29 9.05 4.22
N VAL A 257 38.09 8.75 4.71
CA VAL A 257 36.86 9.55 4.52
C VAL A 257 37.06 11.02 4.93
N ASP A 258 37.77 11.26 6.05
CA ASP A 258 37.95 12.60 6.61
C ASP A 258 38.78 13.53 5.70
N SER A 259 39.71 12.99 4.93
CA SER A 259 40.49 13.80 3.96
C SER A 259 39.76 13.94 2.63
N VAL A 260 39.17 12.85 2.09
CA VAL A 260 38.48 12.84 0.79
C VAL A 260 37.20 13.69 0.83
N TYR A 261 36.44 13.62 1.93
CA TYR A 261 35.17 14.33 2.09
C TYR A 261 35.25 15.46 3.15
N ARG A 262 36.41 16.13 3.28
CA ARG A 262 36.54 17.33 4.10
C ARG A 262 35.64 18.47 3.59
N VAL A 263 35.49 18.57 2.27
CA VAL A 263 34.66 19.55 1.57
C VAL A 263 33.40 18.87 1.06
N PHE A 264 32.25 19.54 1.13
CA PHE A 264 31.01 19.09 0.48
C PHE A 264 31.15 19.22 -1.05
N ASN A 265 31.86 18.27 -1.65
CA ASN A 265 32.23 18.25 -3.07
C ASN A 265 31.07 17.72 -3.95
N ASP A 266 31.22 17.82 -5.28
CA ASP A 266 30.17 17.42 -6.23
C ASP A 266 29.89 15.90 -6.21
N SER A 267 30.87 15.04 -5.92
CA SER A 267 30.64 13.61 -5.75
C SER A 267 29.68 13.31 -4.59
N LEU A 268 29.94 13.94 -3.43
CA LEU A 268 29.08 13.81 -2.27
C LEU A 268 27.68 14.42 -2.52
N LEU A 269 27.62 15.56 -3.23
CA LEU A 269 26.35 16.20 -3.60
C LEU A 269 25.50 15.26 -4.49
N LYS A 270 26.11 14.62 -5.48
CA LYS A 270 25.44 13.65 -6.36
C LYS A 270 24.88 12.49 -5.55
N ALA A 271 25.70 11.88 -4.70
CA ALA A 271 25.28 10.77 -3.83
C ALA A 271 24.15 11.19 -2.86
N LEU A 272 24.25 12.37 -2.27
CA LEU A 272 23.24 12.91 -1.38
C LEU A 272 21.90 13.16 -2.11
N ASN A 273 21.95 13.58 -3.37
CA ASN A 273 20.73 13.80 -4.16
C ASN A 273 20.07 12.47 -4.57
N ILE A 274 20.83 11.39 -4.77
CA ILE A 274 20.29 10.02 -4.92
C ILE A 274 19.58 9.61 -3.61
N PHE A 275 20.22 9.81 -2.47
CA PHE A 275 19.60 9.55 -1.17
C PHE A 275 18.31 10.36 -0.98
N ARG A 276 18.34 11.67 -1.30
CA ARG A 276 17.16 12.55 -1.19
C ARG A 276 16.00 12.08 -2.08
N ALA A 277 16.28 11.66 -3.30
CA ALA A 277 15.27 11.09 -4.20
C ALA A 277 14.61 9.86 -3.57
N LYS A 278 15.42 8.94 -2.98
CA LYS A 278 14.92 7.76 -2.27
C LYS A 278 14.00 8.12 -1.09
N TYR A 279 14.28 9.21 -0.37
CA TYR A 279 13.52 9.65 0.81
C TYR A 279 12.53 10.77 0.51
N ASN A 280 12.21 11.01 -0.76
CA ASN A 280 11.30 12.06 -1.23
C ASN A 280 11.60 13.43 -0.56
N LEU A 281 12.88 13.80 -0.50
CA LEU A 281 13.34 15.08 0.02
C LEU A 281 13.60 16.08 -1.11
N LEU A 282 13.64 17.36 -0.79
CA LEU A 282 13.99 18.41 -1.73
C LEU A 282 15.41 18.19 -2.26
N ILE A 283 15.56 18.12 -3.58
CA ILE A 283 16.85 18.04 -4.26
C ILE A 283 17.40 19.46 -4.39
N ASP A 284 18.50 19.75 -3.69
CA ASP A 284 19.16 21.05 -3.67
C ASP A 284 20.70 20.90 -3.49
N ARG A 285 21.40 22.01 -3.32
CA ARG A 285 22.86 22.06 -3.14
C ARG A 285 23.29 22.35 -1.69
N GLU A 286 22.41 22.09 -0.72
CA GLU A 286 22.66 22.42 0.69
C GLU A 286 22.28 21.22 1.59
N ILE A 287 22.98 20.99 2.69
CA ILE A 287 22.59 20.01 3.71
C ILE A 287 21.86 20.77 4.82
N GLY A 288 20.56 20.58 4.93
CA GLY A 288 19.73 21.12 6.01
C GLY A 288 19.23 20.04 6.96
N ASN A 289 18.58 20.46 8.06
CA ASN A 289 18.15 19.58 9.14
C ASN A 289 17.18 18.47 8.70
N LYS A 290 16.31 18.69 7.70
CA LYS A 290 15.44 17.63 7.16
C LYS A 290 16.25 16.49 6.51
N THR A 291 17.33 16.82 5.81
CA THR A 291 18.23 15.82 5.24
C THR A 291 19.00 15.08 6.33
N ILE A 292 19.48 15.81 7.36
CA ILE A 292 20.17 15.22 8.52
C ILE A 292 19.24 14.28 9.29
N GLU A 293 18.00 14.67 9.53
CA GLU A 293 16.98 13.82 10.16
C GLU A 293 16.77 12.51 9.42
N ALA A 294 16.65 12.56 8.09
CA ALA A 294 16.50 11.36 7.27
C ALA A 294 17.76 10.48 7.28
N LEU A 295 18.95 11.07 7.22
CA LEU A 295 20.22 10.36 7.34
C LEU A 295 20.41 9.71 8.71
N ASN A 296 19.89 10.30 9.77
CA ASN A 296 19.98 9.79 11.13
C ASN A 296 18.95 8.72 11.48
N ARG A 297 17.98 8.42 10.59
CA ARG A 297 17.04 7.32 10.85
C ARG A 297 17.81 6.02 10.98
N ASP A 298 17.55 5.29 12.07
CA ASP A 298 18.11 3.97 12.28
C ASP A 298 17.50 2.93 11.33
N PHE A 299 18.22 1.83 11.10
CA PHE A 299 17.80 0.81 10.14
C PHE A 299 16.65 -0.03 10.68
N GLU A 300 16.52 -0.18 11.99
CA GLU A 300 15.40 -0.90 12.62
C GLU A 300 14.08 -0.14 12.37
N THR A 301 14.06 1.18 12.55
CA THR A 301 12.89 2.02 12.22
C THR A 301 12.53 1.92 10.75
N GLN A 302 13.52 1.98 9.85
CA GLN A 302 13.29 1.84 8.40
C GLN A 302 12.76 0.46 8.03
N TYR A 303 13.30 -0.61 8.64
CA TYR A 303 12.80 -1.98 8.47
C TYR A 303 11.30 -2.06 8.77
N TRP A 304 10.86 -1.52 9.91
CA TRP A 304 9.45 -1.58 10.28
C TRP A 304 8.55 -0.72 9.41
N VAL A 305 9.05 0.40 8.84
CA VAL A 305 8.30 1.16 7.83
C VAL A 305 8.10 0.32 6.58
N VAL A 306 9.13 -0.40 6.09
CA VAL A 306 8.98 -1.30 4.93
C VAL A 306 8.03 -2.45 5.25
N ALA A 307 8.15 -3.08 6.43
CA ALA A 307 7.27 -4.14 6.90
C ALA A 307 5.80 -3.70 6.92
N ALA A 308 5.51 -2.50 7.43
CA ALA A 308 4.18 -1.92 7.42
C ALA A 308 3.63 -1.71 5.99
N ASN A 309 4.48 -1.36 5.04
CA ASN A 309 4.05 -1.20 3.65
C ASN A 309 3.92 -2.54 2.90
N LEU A 310 4.69 -3.57 3.25
CA LEU A 310 4.42 -4.93 2.81
C LEU A 310 3.07 -5.43 3.31
N GLU A 311 2.71 -5.12 4.57
CA GLU A 311 1.38 -5.43 5.10
C GLU A 311 0.27 -4.71 4.31
N ARG A 312 0.43 -3.41 4.02
CA ARG A 312 -0.52 -2.64 3.18
C ARG A 312 -0.70 -3.21 1.77
N LEU A 313 0.35 -3.80 1.20
CA LEU A 313 0.29 -4.43 -0.13
C LEU A 313 -0.50 -5.75 -0.13
N ARG A 314 -0.72 -6.36 1.04
CA ARG A 314 -1.60 -7.53 1.21
C ARG A 314 -3.09 -7.14 1.26
N TRP A 315 -3.41 -5.89 1.63
CA TRP A 315 -4.78 -5.37 1.74
C TRP A 315 -5.39 -5.09 0.36
N LYS A 316 -5.75 -6.16 -0.34
CA LYS A 316 -6.41 -6.02 -1.64
C LYS A 316 -7.87 -5.62 -1.45
N PRO A 317 -8.40 -4.65 -2.21
CA PRO A 317 -9.83 -4.35 -2.17
C PRO A 317 -10.68 -5.60 -2.43
N GLN A 318 -11.82 -5.72 -1.74
CA GLN A 318 -12.77 -6.82 -1.94
C GLN A 318 -13.34 -6.83 -3.36
N ARG A 319 -13.50 -5.64 -3.96
CA ARG A 319 -13.92 -5.49 -5.36
C ARG A 319 -12.69 -5.44 -6.25
N ASP A 320 -12.77 -6.13 -7.37
CA ASP A 320 -11.68 -6.13 -8.34
C ASP A 320 -11.38 -4.73 -8.88
N ILE A 321 -10.11 -4.41 -8.97
CA ILE A 321 -9.63 -3.22 -9.64
C ILE A 321 -9.79 -3.46 -11.15
N SER A 322 -10.52 -2.57 -11.84
CA SER A 322 -10.63 -2.66 -13.30
C SER A 322 -9.25 -2.52 -13.94
N ASN A 323 -9.08 -3.09 -15.15
CA ASN A 323 -7.82 -2.95 -15.89
C ASN A 323 -7.37 -1.49 -16.06
N LYS A 324 -8.32 -0.55 -16.12
CA LYS A 324 -8.09 0.88 -16.19
C LYS A 324 -8.52 1.54 -14.89
N TYR A 325 -7.57 2.14 -14.17
CA TYR A 325 -7.84 2.73 -12.85
C TYR A 325 -6.94 3.91 -12.53
N VAL A 326 -7.36 4.67 -11.54
CA VAL A 326 -6.62 5.80 -10.97
C VAL A 326 -6.24 5.45 -9.54
N HIS A 327 -4.95 5.51 -9.26
CA HIS A 327 -4.37 5.28 -7.95
C HIS A 327 -3.81 6.59 -7.39
N VAL A 328 -4.26 6.98 -6.21
CA VAL A 328 -3.73 8.14 -5.48
C VAL A 328 -3.05 7.64 -4.22
N ASN A 329 -1.74 7.72 -4.17
CA ASN A 329 -1.01 7.54 -2.91
C ASN A 329 -1.02 8.86 -2.14
N VAL A 330 -1.85 8.91 -1.08
CA VAL A 330 -2.08 10.11 -0.29
C VAL A 330 -0.83 10.52 0.49
N ALA A 331 0.01 9.56 0.93
CA ALA A 331 1.22 9.83 1.70
C ALA A 331 2.27 10.63 0.90
N ASN A 332 2.54 10.23 -0.35
CA ASN A 332 3.49 10.93 -1.23
C ASN A 332 2.84 12.00 -2.10
N MET A 333 1.50 12.15 -2.02
CA MET A 333 0.72 13.17 -2.74
C MET A 333 0.88 13.08 -4.26
N THR A 334 0.82 11.85 -4.80
CA THR A 334 0.88 11.58 -6.24
C THR A 334 -0.33 10.79 -6.70
N LEU A 335 -0.70 11.01 -7.97
CA LEU A 335 -1.70 10.26 -8.70
C LEU A 335 -1.03 9.56 -9.86
N GLN A 336 -1.33 8.28 -10.03
CA GLN A 336 -1.00 7.48 -11.20
C GLN A 336 -2.28 7.05 -11.90
N ALA A 337 -2.31 7.15 -13.21
CA ALA A 337 -3.34 6.60 -14.06
C ALA A 337 -2.76 5.35 -14.74
N LEU A 338 -3.37 4.19 -14.48
CA LEU A 338 -2.80 2.89 -14.84
C LEU A 338 -3.74 2.09 -15.74
N ARG A 339 -3.12 1.29 -16.61
CA ARG A 339 -3.78 0.25 -17.39
C ARG A 339 -3.05 -1.07 -17.15
N GLY A 340 -3.70 -1.99 -16.44
CA GLY A 340 -3.01 -3.14 -15.85
C GLY A 340 -1.87 -2.64 -14.96
N ASP A 341 -0.67 -3.18 -15.17
CA ASP A 341 0.55 -2.79 -14.44
C ASP A 341 1.28 -1.58 -15.07
N THR A 342 0.78 -1.05 -16.20
CA THR A 342 1.43 0.05 -16.91
C THR A 342 0.94 1.41 -16.41
N VAL A 343 1.88 2.24 -15.94
CA VAL A 343 1.60 3.63 -15.55
C VAL A 343 1.62 4.51 -16.82
N GLU A 344 0.44 4.92 -17.29
CA GLU A 344 0.31 5.82 -18.46
C GLU A 344 0.57 7.28 -18.09
N GLN A 345 0.17 7.69 -16.88
CA GLN A 345 0.35 9.07 -16.42
C GLN A 345 0.74 9.11 -14.94
N THR A 346 1.58 10.06 -14.60
CA THR A 346 1.89 10.44 -13.22
C THR A 346 1.74 11.94 -13.06
N MET A 347 1.12 12.37 -11.96
CA MET A 347 0.95 13.79 -11.65
C MET A 347 0.88 14.04 -10.14
N LYS A 348 1.19 15.26 -9.75
CA LYS A 348 1.08 15.71 -8.36
C LYS A 348 -0.39 15.91 -7.98
N VAL A 349 -0.69 15.66 -6.69
CA VAL A 349 -1.99 16.01 -6.12
C VAL A 349 -1.81 16.86 -4.85
N VAL A 350 -2.87 17.60 -4.51
CA VAL A 350 -3.03 18.24 -3.20
C VAL A 350 -4.08 17.45 -2.45
N VAL A 351 -3.73 17.00 -1.25
CA VAL A 351 -4.58 16.18 -0.38
C VAL A 351 -5.00 16.92 0.87
N GLY A 352 -5.81 16.32 1.69
CA GLY A 352 -6.33 16.90 2.93
C GLY A 352 -5.25 17.26 3.94
N LYS A 353 -5.48 18.36 4.68
CA LYS A 353 -4.55 18.85 5.72
C LYS A 353 -4.79 18.11 7.05
N PRO A 354 -3.80 17.32 7.55
CA PRO A 354 -3.92 16.71 8.86
C PRO A 354 -3.89 17.77 9.99
N PRO A 355 -4.37 17.46 11.19
CA PRO A 355 -5.12 16.25 11.52
C PRO A 355 -6.61 16.33 11.17
N LYS A 356 -7.17 17.54 10.94
CA LYS A 356 -8.62 17.80 10.88
C LYS A 356 -9.28 17.44 9.55
N HIS A 357 -8.52 17.47 8.46
CA HIS A 357 -9.06 17.37 7.10
C HIS A 357 -8.33 16.29 6.29
N LYS A 358 -7.98 15.17 6.91
CA LYS A 358 -7.36 14.06 6.20
C LYS A 358 -8.22 13.61 5.02
N THR A 359 -7.60 13.29 3.89
CA THR A 359 -8.27 12.57 2.81
C THR A 359 -8.47 11.13 3.25
N PRO A 360 -9.70 10.59 3.30
CA PRO A 360 -9.92 9.20 3.69
C PRO A 360 -9.42 8.23 2.61
N MET A 361 -9.00 7.03 3.03
CA MET A 361 -8.65 5.94 2.12
C MET A 361 -9.92 5.31 1.59
N LEU A 362 -10.12 5.37 0.27
CA LEU A 362 -11.37 5.05 -0.40
C LEU A 362 -11.16 4.20 -1.65
N TYR A 363 -12.11 3.31 -1.89
CA TYR A 363 -12.32 2.66 -3.18
C TYR A 363 -13.65 3.13 -3.78
N GLY A 364 -13.65 3.51 -5.05
CA GLY A 364 -14.88 3.90 -5.75
C GLY A 364 -14.74 3.80 -7.25
N LYS A 365 -15.85 4.07 -7.96
CA LYS A 365 -15.85 4.19 -9.42
C LYS A 365 -16.21 5.62 -9.81
N MET A 366 -15.34 6.27 -10.58
CA MET A 366 -15.68 7.52 -11.26
C MET A 366 -16.71 7.24 -12.34
N TYR A 367 -17.80 7.97 -12.31
CA TYR A 367 -18.93 7.79 -13.24
C TYR A 367 -19.17 8.99 -14.15
N GLU A 368 -18.62 10.16 -13.82
CA GLU A 368 -18.73 11.35 -14.67
C GLU A 368 -17.57 12.33 -14.47
N VAL A 369 -17.32 13.10 -15.51
CA VAL A 369 -16.48 14.30 -15.51
C VAL A 369 -17.40 15.51 -15.72
N VAL A 370 -17.45 16.44 -14.76
CA VAL A 370 -18.21 17.69 -14.84
C VAL A 370 -17.30 18.80 -15.36
N LEU A 371 -17.76 19.54 -16.37
CA LEU A 371 -17.04 20.61 -17.02
C LEU A 371 -17.55 21.97 -16.54
N ASN A 372 -16.65 22.88 -16.19
CA ASN A 372 -16.92 24.17 -15.58
C ASN A 372 -17.93 24.06 -14.41
N PRO A 373 -17.59 23.30 -13.35
CA PRO A 373 -18.49 23.11 -12.23
C PRO A 373 -18.76 24.43 -11.50
N THR A 374 -19.96 24.57 -10.96
CA THR A 374 -20.19 25.45 -9.82
C THR A 374 -19.74 24.74 -8.55
N TRP A 375 -19.37 25.49 -7.51
CA TRP A 375 -18.95 24.91 -6.25
C TRP A 375 -19.95 25.30 -5.14
N THR A 376 -20.76 24.34 -4.72
CA THR A 376 -21.52 24.47 -3.47
C THR A 376 -20.57 24.29 -2.33
N VAL A 377 -20.40 25.32 -1.52
CA VAL A 377 -19.43 25.36 -0.42
C VAL A 377 -19.94 24.49 0.74
N PRO A 378 -19.15 23.54 1.24
CA PRO A 378 -19.51 22.78 2.43
C PRO A 378 -19.77 23.65 3.65
N ASN A 379 -20.74 23.27 4.49
CA ASN A 379 -21.09 24.02 5.69
C ASN A 379 -19.90 24.26 6.63
N SER A 380 -19.02 23.27 6.77
CA SER A 380 -17.81 23.41 7.58
C SER A 380 -16.89 24.55 7.10
N ILE A 381 -16.78 24.78 5.78
CA ILE A 381 -16.00 25.88 5.21
C ILE A 381 -16.74 27.21 5.38
N ILE A 382 -18.07 27.21 5.21
CA ILE A 382 -18.87 28.42 5.46
C ILE A 382 -18.67 28.89 6.90
N ILE A 383 -18.81 28.01 7.87
CA ILE A 383 -18.72 28.33 9.31
C ILE A 383 -17.29 28.67 9.74
N ASN A 384 -16.32 27.85 9.35
CA ASN A 384 -14.97 27.97 9.90
C ASN A 384 -14.07 28.98 9.17
N GLU A 385 -14.39 29.32 7.91
CA GLU A 385 -13.56 30.18 7.07
C GLU A 385 -14.31 31.39 6.53
N ILE A 386 -15.42 31.18 5.77
CA ILE A 386 -16.11 32.29 5.11
C ILE A 386 -16.72 33.22 6.13
N SER A 387 -17.44 32.72 7.14
CA SER A 387 -18.06 33.54 8.17
C SER A 387 -17.04 34.47 8.86
N LYS A 388 -15.90 33.89 9.22
CA LYS A 388 -14.80 34.65 9.83
C LYS A 388 -14.24 35.74 8.91
N ARG A 389 -14.10 35.43 7.61
CA ARG A 389 -13.62 36.41 6.63
C ARG A 389 -14.61 37.53 6.43
N MET A 390 -15.89 37.23 6.37
CA MET A 390 -16.96 38.21 6.18
C MET A 390 -17.07 39.24 7.31
N THR A 391 -16.57 38.92 8.53
CA THR A 391 -16.56 39.87 9.65
C THR A 391 -15.59 41.05 9.45
N TYR A 392 -14.54 40.90 8.64
CA TYR A 392 -13.56 41.95 8.35
C TYR A 392 -13.32 42.24 6.87
N ASP A 393 -13.90 41.46 5.97
CA ASP A 393 -13.86 41.64 4.50
C ASP A 393 -15.25 41.41 3.89
N PRO A 394 -16.16 42.40 3.96
CA PRO A 394 -17.51 42.28 3.40
C PRO A 394 -17.57 42.00 1.90
N SER A 395 -16.50 42.33 1.17
CA SER A 395 -16.41 42.11 -0.28
C SER A 395 -15.99 40.68 -0.65
N TYR A 396 -15.69 39.81 0.32
CA TYR A 396 -15.16 38.47 0.06
C TYR A 396 -16.08 37.63 -0.85
N ILE A 397 -17.39 37.62 -0.59
CA ILE A 397 -18.41 36.89 -1.35
C ILE A 397 -18.43 37.35 -2.82
N SER A 398 -18.57 38.66 -3.06
CA SER A 398 -18.69 39.24 -4.41
C SER A 398 -17.37 39.08 -5.19
N ARG A 399 -16.22 39.38 -4.56
CA ARG A 399 -14.90 39.26 -5.18
C ARG A 399 -14.57 37.83 -5.59
N ASN A 400 -15.06 36.83 -4.84
CA ASN A 400 -14.90 35.42 -5.19
C ASN A 400 -16.04 34.88 -6.07
N ARG A 401 -16.92 35.75 -6.61
CA ARG A 401 -18.05 35.36 -7.47
C ARG A 401 -18.93 34.31 -6.81
N MET A 402 -19.21 34.48 -5.54
CA MET A 402 -20.10 33.62 -4.76
C MET A 402 -21.47 34.28 -4.64
N LYS A 403 -22.50 33.43 -4.52
CA LYS A 403 -23.89 33.80 -4.25
C LYS A 403 -24.35 33.09 -3.00
N VAL A 404 -25.19 33.74 -2.22
CA VAL A 404 -25.75 33.16 -1.00
C VAL A 404 -27.23 32.91 -1.21
N TYR A 405 -27.71 31.77 -0.78
CA TYR A 405 -29.12 31.37 -0.84
C TYR A 405 -29.63 30.98 0.52
N LYS A 406 -30.86 31.34 0.81
CA LYS A 406 -31.66 30.85 1.93
C LYS A 406 -32.98 30.32 1.37
N ASP A 407 -33.39 29.12 1.71
CA ASP A 407 -34.62 28.48 1.22
C ASP A 407 -34.77 28.56 -0.32
N ARG A 408 -33.65 28.37 -1.07
CA ARG A 408 -33.51 28.47 -2.55
C ARG A 408 -33.69 29.88 -3.11
N VAL A 409 -33.89 30.91 -2.30
CA VAL A 409 -33.96 32.33 -2.71
C VAL A 409 -32.55 32.93 -2.52
N GLN A 410 -32.07 33.65 -3.54
CA GLN A 410 -30.82 34.40 -3.40
C GLN A 410 -31.03 35.55 -2.42
N VAL A 411 -30.09 35.69 -1.49
CA VAL A 411 -30.04 36.78 -0.50
C VAL A 411 -28.73 37.56 -0.65
N GLU A 412 -28.78 38.82 -0.26
CA GLU A 412 -27.57 39.64 -0.29
C GLU A 412 -26.60 39.24 0.84
N ALA A 413 -25.31 39.28 0.56
CA ALA A 413 -24.28 38.83 1.50
C ALA A 413 -24.28 39.65 2.82
N TRP A 414 -24.69 40.91 2.77
CA TRP A 414 -24.75 41.80 3.93
C TRP A 414 -25.96 41.49 4.86
N GLU A 415 -26.99 40.78 4.36
CA GLU A 415 -28.14 40.34 5.15
C GLU A 415 -27.85 39.11 6.02
N VAL A 416 -26.72 38.43 5.75
CA VAL A 416 -26.36 37.18 6.45
C VAL A 416 -25.66 37.49 7.76
N PRO A 417 -26.14 36.96 8.89
CA PRO A 417 -25.49 37.17 10.19
C PRO A 417 -24.24 36.27 10.34
N TRP A 418 -23.20 36.58 9.61
CA TRP A 418 -21.99 35.74 9.49
C TRP A 418 -21.39 35.35 10.82
N ALA A 419 -21.37 36.26 11.80
CA ALA A 419 -20.80 36.02 13.13
C ALA A 419 -21.59 35.00 13.96
N SER A 420 -22.86 34.79 13.64
CA SER A 420 -23.77 33.88 14.35
C SER A 420 -23.85 32.48 13.74
N LEU A 421 -23.21 32.25 12.58
CA LEU A 421 -23.25 30.95 11.92
C LEU A 421 -22.46 29.90 12.73
N SER A 422 -23.09 28.75 12.93
CA SER A 422 -22.54 27.63 13.70
C SER A 422 -23.07 26.30 13.20
N ASN A 423 -22.55 25.18 13.70
CA ASN A 423 -23.09 23.86 13.37
C ASN A 423 -24.57 23.66 13.75
N LYS A 424 -25.07 24.42 14.74
CA LYS A 424 -26.46 24.39 15.17
C LYS A 424 -27.36 25.31 14.32
N PHE A 425 -26.79 26.33 13.69
CA PHE A 425 -27.51 27.31 12.90
C PHE A 425 -26.74 27.68 11.64
N GLN A 426 -27.07 27.02 10.51
CA GLN A 426 -26.50 27.27 9.19
C GLN A 426 -27.56 27.02 8.09
N PRO A 427 -28.51 27.95 7.89
CA PRO A 427 -29.57 27.81 6.88
C PRO A 427 -29.13 28.27 5.48
N TYR A 428 -27.90 28.78 5.30
CA TYR A 428 -27.46 29.40 4.06
C TYR A 428 -26.66 28.45 3.19
N VAL A 429 -26.91 28.46 1.91
CA VAL A 429 -26.11 27.76 0.91
C VAL A 429 -25.27 28.80 0.17
N VAL A 430 -23.96 28.62 0.16
CA VAL A 430 -23.04 29.46 -0.60
C VAL A 430 -22.60 28.70 -1.85
N VAL A 431 -22.76 29.33 -3.02
CA VAL A 431 -22.41 28.73 -4.31
C VAL A 431 -21.44 29.66 -5.04
N GLN A 432 -20.27 29.13 -5.40
CA GLN A 432 -19.32 29.83 -6.26
C GLN A 432 -19.64 29.57 -7.75
N ASP A 433 -19.73 30.62 -8.54
CA ASP A 433 -19.97 30.53 -9.97
C ASP A 433 -18.84 29.79 -10.71
N SER A 434 -19.19 29.16 -11.83
CA SER A 434 -18.21 28.50 -12.70
C SER A 434 -17.21 29.51 -13.31
N GLY A 435 -16.02 29.02 -13.68
CA GLY A 435 -15.00 29.84 -14.34
C GLY A 435 -13.58 29.53 -13.88
N SER A 436 -12.61 30.28 -14.41
CA SER A 436 -11.18 30.07 -14.12
C SER A 436 -10.81 30.29 -12.65
N ASN A 437 -11.55 31.14 -11.95
CA ASN A 437 -11.33 31.47 -10.54
C ASN A 437 -12.11 30.55 -9.57
N ASN A 438 -12.91 29.61 -10.09
CA ASN A 438 -13.62 28.66 -9.25
C ASN A 438 -12.63 27.78 -8.50
N SER A 439 -12.87 27.52 -7.22
CA SER A 439 -12.00 26.69 -6.36
C SER A 439 -11.85 25.26 -6.87
N LEU A 440 -12.85 24.73 -7.59
CA LEU A 440 -12.81 23.43 -8.26
C LEU A 440 -12.17 23.49 -9.66
N GLY A 441 -11.68 24.66 -10.10
CA GLY A 441 -11.15 24.84 -11.42
C GLY A 441 -12.17 24.55 -12.52
N ARG A 442 -11.73 23.94 -13.63
CA ARG A 442 -12.56 23.69 -14.81
C ARG A 442 -13.10 22.27 -14.94
N LEU A 443 -12.60 21.32 -14.16
CA LEU A 443 -12.94 19.90 -14.23
C LEU A 443 -13.12 19.32 -12.83
N LYS A 444 -14.19 18.53 -12.65
CA LYS A 444 -14.49 17.77 -11.45
C LYS A 444 -14.81 16.33 -11.84
N PHE A 445 -14.26 15.37 -11.12
CA PHE A 445 -14.43 13.94 -11.32
C PHE A 445 -15.20 13.38 -10.14
N ASN A 446 -16.44 12.98 -10.37
CA ASN A 446 -17.29 12.42 -9.34
C ASN A 446 -17.12 10.89 -9.27
N PHE A 447 -16.97 10.36 -8.07
CA PHE A 447 -16.98 8.93 -7.79
C PHE A 447 -17.82 8.62 -6.54
N SER A 448 -18.39 7.40 -6.49
CA SER A 448 -19.26 6.99 -5.39
C SER A 448 -18.48 6.84 -4.09
N ASN A 449 -18.84 7.62 -3.07
CA ASN A 449 -18.35 7.48 -1.70
C ASN A 449 -19.26 8.25 -0.72
N PRO A 450 -19.31 7.87 0.59
CA PRO A 450 -20.18 8.52 1.57
C PRO A 450 -19.65 9.86 2.10
N PHE A 451 -18.41 10.24 1.76
CA PHE A 451 -17.72 11.42 2.31
C PHE A 451 -17.79 12.65 1.42
N SER A 452 -18.47 12.57 0.28
CA SER A 452 -18.49 13.64 -0.72
C SER A 452 -17.09 14.07 -1.19
N VAL A 453 -16.14 13.13 -1.19
CA VAL A 453 -14.80 13.33 -1.73
C VAL A 453 -14.85 13.16 -3.25
N TYR A 454 -14.13 14.00 -3.96
CA TYR A 454 -13.98 13.95 -5.42
C TYR A 454 -12.58 14.41 -5.82
N LEU A 455 -12.18 14.08 -7.06
CA LEU A 455 -10.99 14.64 -7.66
C LEU A 455 -11.40 15.88 -8.44
N HIS A 456 -10.58 16.93 -8.45
CA HIS A 456 -10.91 18.17 -9.16
C HIS A 456 -9.69 19.00 -9.56
N ASP A 457 -9.88 19.86 -10.51
CA ASP A 457 -8.98 20.94 -10.88
C ASP A 457 -8.89 21.99 -9.74
N THR A 458 -8.09 23.02 -9.92
CA THR A 458 -7.98 24.13 -8.96
C THR A 458 -7.57 25.42 -9.66
N ASN A 459 -8.01 26.56 -9.15
CA ASN A 459 -7.50 27.89 -9.52
C ASN A 459 -6.09 28.13 -8.94
N ASN A 460 -5.72 27.47 -7.84
CA ASN A 460 -4.41 27.62 -7.19
C ASN A 460 -3.41 26.59 -7.74
N LYS A 461 -2.88 26.84 -8.94
CA LYS A 461 -1.87 25.95 -9.57
C LYS A 461 -0.51 26.03 -8.91
N SER A 462 -0.19 27.11 -8.18
CA SER A 462 1.09 27.27 -7.48
C SER A 462 1.27 26.26 -6.36
N ALA A 463 0.20 25.71 -5.80
CA ALA A 463 0.25 24.65 -4.79
C ALA A 463 1.01 23.39 -5.27
N PHE A 464 1.00 23.09 -6.56
CA PHE A 464 1.74 21.95 -7.13
C PHE A 464 3.26 22.15 -7.18
N LYS A 465 3.75 23.40 -7.01
CA LYS A 465 5.18 23.69 -6.89
C LYS A 465 5.73 23.38 -5.50
N LEU A 466 4.85 23.26 -4.50
CA LEU A 466 5.25 22.94 -3.14
C LEU A 466 5.63 21.46 -3.05
N HIS A 467 6.62 21.17 -2.19
CA HIS A 467 7.00 19.82 -1.85
C HIS A 467 5.89 19.15 -1.00
N TYR A 468 5.49 19.79 0.10
CA TYR A 468 4.35 19.36 0.92
C TYR A 468 3.04 19.95 0.39
N ARG A 469 2.06 19.11 0.13
CA ARG A 469 0.78 19.49 -0.48
C ARG A 469 -0.46 19.01 0.28
N GLY A 470 -0.34 18.80 1.59
CA GLY A 470 -1.47 18.54 2.50
C GLY A 470 -2.20 19.84 2.85
N LEU A 471 -3.04 20.36 1.93
CA LEU A 471 -3.58 21.72 1.99
C LEU A 471 -5.10 21.79 1.77
N SER A 472 -5.76 20.68 1.37
CA SER A 472 -7.19 20.67 1.07
C SER A 472 -8.04 20.31 2.32
N HIS A 473 -9.36 20.36 2.15
CA HIS A 473 -10.34 19.92 3.16
C HIS A 473 -10.76 18.45 2.99
N GLY A 474 -9.94 17.64 2.34
CA GLY A 474 -10.18 16.21 2.13
C GLY A 474 -10.33 15.81 0.66
N CYS A 475 -10.86 16.66 -0.22
CA CYS A 475 -10.87 16.41 -1.66
C CYS A 475 -9.47 16.45 -2.27
N VAL A 476 -9.30 15.77 -3.41
CA VAL A 476 -8.01 15.64 -4.10
C VAL A 476 -7.95 16.60 -5.28
N ARG A 477 -7.04 17.62 -5.22
CA ARG A 477 -6.76 18.50 -6.35
C ARG A 477 -5.73 17.86 -7.26
N VAL A 478 -5.98 17.85 -8.57
CA VAL A 478 -5.09 17.22 -9.54
C VAL A 478 -4.34 18.25 -10.40
N GLU A 479 -3.05 18.00 -10.64
CA GLU A 479 -2.17 18.92 -11.38
C GLU A 479 -2.55 19.01 -12.85
N LYS A 480 -2.88 17.88 -13.49
CA LYS A 480 -3.14 17.73 -14.92
C LYS A 480 -4.56 17.18 -15.17
N PRO A 481 -5.61 17.95 -14.81
CA PRO A 481 -6.99 17.45 -14.85
C PRO A 481 -7.49 17.13 -16.26
N LEU A 482 -6.99 17.80 -17.29
CA LEU A 482 -7.39 17.56 -18.67
C LEU A 482 -6.82 16.24 -19.18
N GLU A 483 -5.58 15.96 -18.89
CA GLU A 483 -4.91 14.69 -19.22
C GLU A 483 -5.60 13.53 -18.48
N LEU A 484 -5.96 13.72 -17.21
CA LEU A 484 -6.71 12.74 -16.45
C LEU A 484 -8.10 12.49 -17.08
N ALA A 485 -8.81 13.54 -17.52
CA ALA A 485 -10.10 13.40 -18.19
C ALA A 485 -9.96 12.58 -19.49
N PHE A 486 -8.92 12.85 -20.28
CA PHE A 486 -8.67 12.09 -21.50
C PHE A 486 -8.31 10.64 -21.22
N PHE A 487 -7.48 10.37 -20.21
CA PHE A 487 -7.23 9.00 -19.77
C PHE A 487 -8.55 8.30 -19.40
N CYS A 488 -9.41 8.92 -18.62
CA CYS A 488 -10.67 8.31 -18.19
C CYS A 488 -11.60 7.99 -19.37
N LEU A 489 -11.61 8.82 -20.40
CA LEU A 489 -12.51 8.71 -21.56
C LEU A 489 -11.96 7.81 -22.67
N HIS A 490 -10.65 7.63 -22.76
CA HIS A 490 -10.00 6.95 -23.87
C HIS A 490 -9.97 5.44 -23.66
N ASP A 491 -10.79 4.69 -24.39
CA ASP A 491 -10.57 3.25 -24.57
C ASP A 491 -9.65 3.05 -25.77
N VAL A 492 -8.44 2.58 -25.48
CA VAL A 492 -7.42 2.37 -26.51
C VAL A 492 -7.70 1.06 -27.23
N ASP A 493 -8.50 1.14 -28.31
CA ASP A 493 -8.30 0.28 -29.46
C ASP A 493 -7.74 1.18 -30.57
N SER A 494 -6.42 1.34 -30.56
CA SER A 494 -5.69 2.21 -31.49
C SER A 494 -5.73 1.73 -32.96
N ALA A 495 -6.29 0.56 -33.19
CA ALA A 495 -6.49 -0.01 -34.54
C ALA A 495 -7.75 0.50 -35.24
N ASP A 496 -8.72 1.09 -34.50
CA ASP A 496 -9.98 1.58 -35.06
C ASP A 496 -9.91 3.08 -35.34
N ASN A 497 -9.65 3.44 -36.60
CA ASN A 497 -9.58 4.82 -37.04
C ASN A 497 -10.88 5.60 -36.79
N ALA A 498 -12.06 4.97 -36.80
CA ALA A 498 -13.34 5.63 -36.53
C ALA A 498 -13.43 6.01 -35.03
N LYS A 499 -13.13 5.10 -34.13
CA LYS A 499 -13.07 5.38 -32.69
C LYS A 499 -12.03 6.44 -32.35
N MET A 500 -10.88 6.41 -33.00
CA MET A 500 -9.84 7.45 -32.81
C MET A 500 -10.34 8.83 -33.22
N ARG A 501 -11.08 8.96 -34.36
CA ARG A 501 -11.70 10.23 -34.78
C ARG A 501 -12.76 10.71 -33.79
N GLU A 502 -13.63 9.82 -33.32
CA GLU A 502 -14.64 10.15 -32.31
C GLU A 502 -13.99 10.64 -31.01
N ASN A 503 -12.95 10.00 -30.55
CA ASN A 503 -12.17 10.40 -29.36
C ASN A 503 -11.55 11.79 -29.56
N ASN A 504 -10.95 12.08 -30.71
CA ASN A 504 -10.37 13.38 -31.03
C ASN A 504 -11.44 14.49 -31.03
N ILE A 505 -12.60 14.21 -31.58
CA ILE A 505 -13.74 15.15 -31.59
C ILE A 505 -14.23 15.38 -30.14
N LEU A 506 -14.36 14.33 -29.35
CA LEU A 506 -14.80 14.45 -27.96
C LEU A 506 -13.78 15.23 -27.10
N GLN A 507 -12.47 14.97 -27.25
CA GLN A 507 -11.42 15.71 -26.58
C GLN A 507 -11.46 17.20 -26.91
N ASP A 508 -11.63 17.55 -28.19
CA ASP A 508 -11.72 18.95 -28.63
C ASP A 508 -13.03 19.60 -28.19
N ARG A 509 -14.13 18.86 -28.14
CA ARG A 509 -15.39 19.34 -27.60
C ARG A 509 -15.28 19.63 -26.08
N ILE A 510 -14.54 18.81 -25.34
CA ILE A 510 -14.21 19.09 -23.93
C ILE A 510 -13.36 20.36 -23.83
N ARG A 511 -12.28 20.49 -24.61
CA ARG A 511 -11.44 21.70 -24.66
C ARG A 511 -12.26 22.93 -24.91
N TYR A 512 -13.08 22.92 -25.96
CA TYR A 512 -13.98 24.02 -26.30
C TYR A 512 -14.94 24.36 -25.14
N SER A 513 -15.54 23.34 -24.53
CA SER A 513 -16.49 23.53 -23.43
C SER A 513 -15.87 24.23 -22.23
N ILE A 514 -14.58 23.99 -21.93
CA ILE A 514 -13.85 24.64 -20.84
C ILE A 514 -13.08 25.91 -21.29
N GLY A 515 -13.33 26.40 -22.51
CA GLY A 515 -12.73 27.64 -23.03
C GLY A 515 -11.27 27.50 -23.48
N LEU A 516 -10.86 26.30 -23.93
CA LEU A 516 -9.56 26.06 -24.54
C LEU A 516 -9.68 25.90 -26.05
N ARG A 517 -8.58 26.15 -26.76
CA ARG A 517 -8.53 25.95 -28.24
C ARG A 517 -8.59 24.46 -28.57
N MET A 518 -9.30 24.14 -29.65
CA MET A 518 -9.28 22.81 -30.27
C MET A 518 -7.92 22.53 -30.89
N LYS A 519 -7.47 21.28 -30.80
CA LYS A 519 -6.15 20.88 -31.29
C LYS A 519 -6.17 20.04 -32.55
N THR A 520 -7.24 19.23 -32.74
CA THR A 520 -7.31 18.29 -33.86
C THR A 520 -7.97 18.92 -35.11
N PRO A 521 -7.61 18.47 -36.33
CA PRO A 521 -8.28 18.88 -37.55
C PRO A 521 -9.77 18.48 -37.54
N GLU A 522 -10.10 17.32 -37.02
CA GLU A 522 -11.46 16.78 -36.92
C GLU A 522 -12.35 17.65 -36.04
N GLY A 523 -11.87 18.07 -34.88
CA GLY A 523 -12.61 18.95 -33.98
C GLY A 523 -12.86 20.33 -34.61
N ARG A 524 -11.87 20.88 -35.29
CA ARG A 524 -12.02 22.16 -36.02
C ARG A 524 -13.04 22.07 -37.15
N ARG A 525 -12.98 21.02 -37.99
CA ARG A 525 -13.96 20.81 -39.09
C ARG A 525 -15.38 20.66 -38.57
N ALA A 526 -15.57 19.95 -37.43
CA ALA A 526 -16.87 19.79 -36.80
C ALA A 526 -17.47 21.15 -36.36
N LEU A 527 -16.63 22.11 -35.98
CA LEU A 527 -17.04 23.47 -35.62
C LEU A 527 -17.36 24.30 -36.87
N GLU A 528 -16.54 24.23 -37.96
CA GLU A 528 -16.65 25.00 -39.19
C GLU A 528 -17.87 24.60 -40.03
N GLN A 529 -18.33 23.35 -39.93
CA GLN A 529 -19.52 22.84 -40.63
C GLN A 529 -20.85 23.35 -40.08
N GLY A 530 -20.86 24.41 -39.28
CA GLY A 530 -22.08 25.11 -38.82
C GLY A 530 -22.95 24.31 -37.83
N LYS A 531 -22.54 23.12 -37.42
CA LYS A 531 -23.15 22.43 -36.32
C LYS A 531 -22.73 23.16 -35.06
N THR A 532 -23.62 23.98 -34.49
CA THR A 532 -23.41 24.68 -33.23
C THR A 532 -22.91 23.65 -32.20
N VAL A 533 -21.60 23.66 -31.91
CA VAL A 533 -21.01 22.72 -30.95
C VAL A 533 -21.51 23.09 -29.56
N LYS A 534 -22.62 22.46 -29.16
CA LYS A 534 -23.18 22.68 -27.82
C LYS A 534 -22.13 22.35 -26.77
N ARG A 535 -21.83 23.31 -25.90
CA ARG A 535 -20.92 23.11 -24.78
C ARG A 535 -21.41 21.99 -23.89
N LEU A 536 -20.53 21.06 -23.58
CA LEU A 536 -20.81 19.97 -22.64
C LEU A 536 -20.78 20.52 -21.21
N LYS A 537 -21.74 20.08 -20.38
CA LYS A 537 -21.73 20.34 -18.93
C LYS A 537 -21.12 19.17 -18.17
N ARG A 538 -21.27 17.96 -18.68
CA ARG A 538 -20.74 16.71 -18.12
C ARG A 538 -20.48 15.69 -19.22
N VAL A 539 -19.61 14.74 -18.93
CA VAL A 539 -19.37 13.53 -19.73
C VAL A 539 -19.44 12.33 -18.80
N GLU A 540 -20.32 11.39 -19.12
CA GLU A 540 -20.44 10.13 -18.40
C GLU A 540 -19.27 9.20 -18.75
N LEU A 541 -18.82 8.42 -17.79
CA LEU A 541 -17.80 7.39 -17.96
C LEU A 541 -18.49 6.01 -17.96
N LYS A 542 -18.47 5.34 -19.12
CA LYS A 542 -19.06 4.00 -19.31
C LYS A 542 -18.05 3.10 -20.04
N PRO A 543 -17.52 2.05 -19.36
CA PRO A 543 -17.67 1.75 -17.95
C PRO A 543 -17.02 2.81 -17.06
N GLY A 544 -17.45 2.89 -15.79
CA GLY A 544 -16.83 3.78 -14.81
C GLY A 544 -15.37 3.37 -14.53
N VAL A 545 -14.51 4.36 -14.26
CA VAL A 545 -13.08 4.15 -13.97
C VAL A 545 -12.87 3.96 -12.47
N THR A 546 -12.20 2.88 -12.06
CA THR A 546 -11.88 2.65 -10.66
C THR A 546 -10.95 3.75 -10.11
N VAL A 547 -11.24 4.22 -8.91
CA VAL A 547 -10.39 5.13 -8.11
C VAL A 547 -10.04 4.44 -6.82
N LEU A 548 -8.75 4.37 -6.53
CA LEU A 548 -8.18 3.91 -5.28
C LEU A 548 -7.40 5.04 -4.63
N LEU A 549 -7.83 5.48 -3.46
CA LEU A 549 -7.08 6.39 -2.59
C LEU A 549 -6.50 5.55 -1.47
N ASP A 550 -5.20 5.35 -1.44
CA ASP A 550 -4.52 4.58 -0.40
C ASP A 550 -3.37 5.38 0.26
N TYR A 551 -2.67 4.73 1.19
CA TYR A 551 -1.63 5.38 1.98
C TYR A 551 -0.40 4.50 2.07
N ARG A 552 0.66 4.82 1.31
CA ARG A 552 1.93 4.10 1.29
C ARG A 552 3.09 5.04 1.54
N THR A 553 3.80 4.82 2.64
CA THR A 553 4.98 5.59 3.05
C THR A 553 6.29 5.01 2.51
N CYS A 554 6.24 3.77 2.03
CA CYS A 554 7.29 3.11 1.25
C CYS A 554 6.63 2.46 0.02
N PHE A 555 7.15 2.73 -1.17
CA PHE A 555 6.55 2.35 -2.46
C PHE A 555 7.63 2.32 -3.56
N THR A 556 7.30 1.80 -4.74
CA THR A 556 8.21 1.86 -5.89
C THR A 556 8.02 3.12 -6.71
N GLY A 557 9.13 3.75 -7.09
CA GLY A 557 9.18 4.84 -8.06
C GLY A 557 8.95 4.35 -9.49
N LYS A 558 9.02 5.27 -10.45
CA LYS A 558 8.79 4.98 -11.87
C LYS A 558 9.78 3.96 -12.46
N GLU A 559 11.02 3.99 -11.99
CA GLU A 559 12.11 3.09 -12.43
C GLU A 559 12.12 1.76 -11.65
N GLY A 560 11.15 1.55 -10.75
CA GLY A 560 11.09 0.37 -9.88
C GLY A 560 11.95 0.47 -8.61
N ASP A 561 12.59 1.62 -8.39
CA ASP A 561 13.39 1.95 -7.22
C ASP A 561 12.49 2.14 -5.98
N VAL A 562 12.94 1.67 -4.82
CA VAL A 562 12.20 1.84 -3.57
C VAL A 562 12.37 3.26 -3.05
N GLN A 563 11.25 3.91 -2.77
CA GLN A 563 11.17 5.27 -2.26
C GLN A 563 10.40 5.31 -0.94
N PHE A 564 10.80 6.26 -0.09
CA PHE A 564 10.15 6.55 1.18
C PHE A 564 9.58 7.96 1.17
N CYS A 565 8.49 8.18 1.90
CA CYS A 565 8.00 9.53 2.18
C CYS A 565 7.64 9.69 3.66
N THR A 566 7.39 10.94 4.06
CA THR A 566 7.00 11.24 5.44
C THR A 566 5.58 10.76 5.71
N ASP A 567 5.38 10.14 6.87
CA ASP A 567 4.06 9.74 7.38
C ASP A 567 3.31 10.96 7.97
N HIS A 568 2.73 11.77 7.08
CA HIS A 568 2.02 12.99 7.48
C HIS A 568 0.68 12.74 8.18
N TYR A 569 0.09 11.56 8.01
CA TYR A 569 -1.20 11.19 8.62
C TYR A 569 -1.04 10.31 9.86
N GLU A 570 0.21 9.99 10.23
CA GLU A 570 0.56 9.19 11.41
C GLU A 570 -0.06 7.77 11.38
N MET A 571 -0.12 7.16 10.17
CA MET A 571 -0.69 5.83 9.98
C MET A 571 0.34 4.70 10.13
N ASP A 572 1.65 4.99 10.17
CA ASP A 572 2.66 3.94 10.32
C ASP A 572 2.73 3.44 11.77
N SER A 573 2.63 4.34 12.74
CA SER A 573 2.88 4.03 14.15
C SER A 573 1.99 2.91 14.70
N ALA A 574 0.68 2.96 14.44
CA ALA A 574 -0.27 1.95 14.90
C ALA A 574 0.00 0.58 14.25
N LEU A 575 0.27 0.55 12.95
CA LEU A 575 0.56 -0.69 12.22
C LEU A 575 1.90 -1.29 12.65
N ILE A 576 2.93 -0.47 12.79
CA ILE A 576 4.25 -0.92 13.27
C ILE A 576 4.16 -1.48 14.70
N ALA A 577 3.41 -0.80 15.59
CA ALA A 577 3.17 -1.31 16.93
C ALA A 577 2.48 -2.68 16.90
N GLY A 578 1.44 -2.83 16.06
CA GLY A 578 0.77 -4.10 15.85
C GLY A 578 1.72 -5.18 15.35
N LEU A 579 2.51 -4.93 14.29
CA LEU A 579 3.48 -5.89 13.74
C LEU A 579 4.56 -6.32 14.77
N LYS A 580 5.03 -5.39 15.62
CA LYS A 580 6.00 -5.67 16.66
C LYS A 580 5.44 -6.53 17.80
N THR A 581 4.15 -6.42 18.08
CA THR A 581 3.46 -7.10 19.18
C THR A 581 2.60 -8.27 18.73
N LEU A 582 2.55 -8.56 17.44
CA LEU A 582 1.82 -9.68 16.87
C LEU A 582 2.32 -10.99 17.50
N ARG A 583 1.41 -11.69 18.20
CA ARG A 583 1.68 -12.95 18.95
C ARG A 583 0.82 -14.07 18.39
#